data_018075bc11956154b84c277683bd6003
#
_entry.id   018075bc11956154b84c277683bd6003
#
_cell.length_a   1.000
_cell.length_b   1.000
_cell.length_c   1.000
_cell.angle_alpha   90.00
_cell.angle_beta   90.00
_cell.angle_gamma   90.00
#
_symmetry.space_group_name_H-M   'P 1'
#
loop_
_entity.id
_entity.type
_entity.pdbx_description
1 polymer ?
#
loop_
_entity_poly.entity_id
_entity_poly.type
_entity_poly.pdbx_seq_one_letter_code
_entity_poly.pdbx_strand_id
1 'polypeptide(L)'
;MNNQEIVQKLWNECNVLRDDGVSYQDYITELTYILFLKMSKEQDQQDDIPEKYRWDNLVSKEGLELKNFYRQLLLDLGNPEIVKSKRINAIYANASTAIDEPANLEKIIKDIDGLDWFSARKEGLGDLYEGLMEKNANEVKSGAGQYFTPRVLINMMVKMTEPKTGDRCNDPAAGTFGFMVAADQYLRDKTDEYWDLSVEERNFQIHDAFSGMELVPNTHRLAIMNEYLHGMDGRLEQGDSLSANGKWMKNFDVVLTNPPFGTKKGGERVTRDDLTYETSNKQLNFLQIIYNSLKKDGKARAAVVVPDNVLFADGVGEAIRKDLLNKCNLHTILRLPTGIFYAQGVQTNVLFFTRGESDKDNTKETWIYDMRHQMRSFGKRNPLNDKDFAEFEKLFCVDNRSKRKETWDKEKNPNGRWRKFTIDEILKRPNTSLDISWMNDEEEHDDRSLKEILDEMNDKSKAIRDAIAELNKALEGIDDED
;
A
#
# COMPACT_ATOMS: atom_id res chain seq x y z
N MET A 1 14.71 10.76 21.82
CA MET A 1 14.22 9.45 21.33
C MET A 1 13.84 9.63 19.87
N ASN A 2 14.20 8.72 18.96
CA ASN A 2 13.78 8.81 17.56
C ASN A 2 12.42 8.11 17.35
N ASN A 3 11.77 8.37 16.20
CA ASN A 3 10.46 7.78 15.89
C ASN A 3 10.48 6.25 15.92
N GLN A 4 11.56 5.60 15.49
CA GLN A 4 11.69 4.14 15.52
C GLN A 4 11.69 3.57 16.95
N GLU A 5 12.33 4.26 17.89
CA GLU A 5 12.32 3.87 19.31
C GLU A 5 10.92 4.04 19.93
N ILE A 6 10.20 5.10 19.56
CA ILE A 6 8.82 5.32 20.00
C ILE A 6 7.89 4.25 19.43
N VAL A 7 7.98 3.98 18.12
CA VAL A 7 7.25 2.89 17.46
C VAL A 7 7.49 1.55 18.15
N GLN A 8 8.75 1.24 18.49
CA GLN A 8 9.08 -0.01 19.17
C GLN A 8 8.48 -0.07 20.58
N LYS A 9 8.47 1.04 21.32
CA LYS A 9 7.83 1.10 22.64
C LYS A 9 6.32 0.88 22.56
N LEU A 10 5.64 1.62 21.68
CA LEU A 10 4.20 1.47 21.44
C LEU A 10 3.87 0.03 21.00
N TRP A 11 4.71 -0.57 20.17
CA TRP A 11 4.51 -1.95 19.72
C TRP A 11 4.69 -2.97 20.84
N ASN A 12 5.56 -2.71 21.80
CA ASN A 12 5.77 -3.62 22.93
C ASN A 12 4.53 -3.72 23.83
N GLU A 13 3.73 -2.67 23.94
CA GLU A 13 2.46 -2.69 24.69
C GLU A 13 1.44 -3.65 24.05
N CYS A 14 1.55 -3.94 22.75
CA CYS A 14 0.75 -4.97 22.09
C CYS A 14 0.90 -6.36 22.73
N ASN A 15 2.10 -6.68 23.21
CA ASN A 15 2.33 -8.00 23.84
C ASN A 15 1.54 -8.17 25.16
N VAL A 16 1.35 -7.06 25.90
CA VAL A 16 0.55 -7.07 27.14
C VAL A 16 -0.92 -7.38 26.82
N LEU A 17 -1.48 -6.72 25.81
CA LEU A 17 -2.88 -6.93 25.42
C LEU A 17 -3.13 -8.26 24.72
N ARG A 18 -2.13 -8.82 24.06
CA ARG A 18 -2.25 -10.13 23.41
C ARG A 18 -2.45 -11.25 24.42
N ASP A 19 -1.83 -11.14 25.59
CA ASP A 19 -2.02 -12.11 26.68
C ASP A 19 -3.46 -12.06 27.23
N ASP A 20 -4.17 -10.94 27.03
CA ASP A 20 -5.60 -10.76 27.32
C ASP A 20 -6.52 -11.13 26.14
N GLY A 21 -5.98 -11.72 25.05
CA GLY A 21 -6.75 -12.15 23.88
C GLY A 21 -7.03 -11.07 22.83
N VAL A 22 -6.45 -9.86 22.97
CA VAL A 22 -6.59 -8.79 21.97
C VAL A 22 -5.75 -9.10 20.74
N SER A 23 -6.36 -9.10 19.55
CA SER A 23 -5.63 -9.32 18.30
C SER A 23 -4.75 -8.12 17.92
N TYR A 24 -3.71 -8.35 17.10
CA TYR A 24 -2.88 -7.25 16.56
C TYR A 24 -3.70 -6.17 15.84
N GLN A 25 -4.75 -6.57 15.14
CA GLN A 25 -5.61 -5.65 14.40
C GLN A 25 -6.46 -4.79 15.36
N ASP A 26 -7.01 -5.40 16.41
CA ASP A 26 -7.76 -4.67 17.43
C ASP A 26 -6.84 -3.72 18.20
N TYR A 27 -5.62 -4.15 18.52
CA TYR A 27 -4.62 -3.30 19.16
C TYR A 27 -4.29 -2.04 18.34
N ILE A 28 -4.03 -2.18 17.04
CA ILE A 28 -3.77 -1.02 16.16
C ILE A 28 -4.99 -0.11 16.08
N THR A 29 -6.19 -0.68 16.08
CA THR A 29 -7.44 0.10 16.12
C THR A 29 -7.54 0.90 17.42
N GLU A 30 -7.28 0.28 18.57
CA GLU A 30 -7.23 0.98 19.87
C GLU A 30 -6.16 2.07 19.89
N LEU A 31 -4.95 1.76 19.44
CA LEU A 31 -3.89 2.77 19.34
C LEU A 31 -4.32 3.95 18.46
N THR A 32 -5.02 3.70 17.36
CA THR A 32 -5.50 4.77 16.47
C THR A 32 -6.42 5.73 17.22
N TYR A 33 -7.36 5.20 18.03
CA TYR A 33 -8.26 6.04 18.82
C TYR A 33 -7.51 6.89 19.85
N ILE A 34 -6.60 6.27 20.59
CA ILE A 34 -5.85 6.93 21.67
C ILE A 34 -4.83 7.90 21.10
N LEU A 35 -4.09 7.49 20.08
CA LEU A 35 -3.06 8.33 19.44
C LEU A 35 -3.67 9.54 18.73
N PHE A 36 -4.86 9.43 18.13
CA PHE A 36 -5.54 10.58 17.54
C PHE A 36 -5.70 11.71 18.57
N LEU A 37 -6.20 11.41 19.76
CA LEU A 37 -6.39 12.40 20.82
C LEU A 37 -5.06 12.98 21.29
N LYS A 38 -4.05 12.13 21.51
CA LYS A 38 -2.73 12.59 21.96
C LYS A 38 -2.05 13.44 20.89
N MET A 39 -2.01 12.99 19.65
CA MET A 39 -1.36 13.70 18.55
C MET A 39 -2.08 15.01 18.20
N SER A 40 -3.42 15.04 18.30
CA SER A 40 -4.19 16.29 18.15
C SER A 40 -3.82 17.31 19.21
N LYS A 41 -3.57 16.88 20.47
CA LYS A 41 -3.05 17.75 21.51
C LYS A 41 -1.65 18.26 21.17
N GLU A 42 -0.76 17.37 20.76
CA GLU A 42 0.63 17.72 20.44
C GLU A 42 0.77 18.66 19.24
N GLN A 43 -0.22 18.67 18.34
CA GLN A 43 -0.29 19.58 17.17
C GLN A 43 -1.10 20.86 17.44
N ASP A 44 -1.63 21.06 18.65
CA ASP A 44 -2.55 22.14 19.00
C ASP A 44 -3.83 22.18 18.12
N GLN A 45 -4.33 20.98 17.70
CA GLN A 45 -5.47 20.79 16.79
C GLN A 45 -6.65 20.11 17.50
N GLN A 46 -7.02 20.57 18.69
CA GLN A 46 -8.13 19.98 19.47
C GLN A 46 -9.46 20.72 19.33
N ASP A 47 -9.59 21.73 18.46
CA ASP A 47 -10.77 22.60 18.41
C ASP A 47 -12.06 21.85 18.05
N ASP A 48 -11.96 20.87 17.16
CA ASP A 48 -13.08 20.01 16.75
C ASP A 48 -13.42 18.92 17.78
N ILE A 49 -12.57 18.71 18.81
CA ILE A 49 -12.78 17.73 19.87
C ILE A 49 -13.52 18.42 21.03
N PRO A 50 -14.70 17.91 21.46
CA PRO A 50 -15.39 18.45 22.63
C PRO A 50 -14.44 18.51 23.84
N GLU A 51 -14.43 19.63 24.55
CA GLU A 51 -13.48 19.91 25.65
C GLU A 51 -13.40 18.75 26.66
N LYS A 52 -14.57 18.20 27.03
CA LYS A 52 -14.65 17.05 27.97
C LYS A 52 -13.91 15.80 27.47
N TYR A 53 -13.65 15.64 26.15
CA TYR A 53 -12.99 14.48 25.54
C TYR A 53 -11.57 14.75 25.08
N ARG A 54 -11.02 15.94 25.37
CA ARG A 54 -9.62 16.26 25.09
C ARG A 54 -8.68 15.43 25.95
N TRP A 55 -7.46 15.27 25.49
CA TRP A 55 -6.46 14.38 26.08
C TRP A 55 -6.28 14.53 27.59
N ASP A 56 -6.20 15.78 28.09
CA ASP A 56 -5.96 16.04 29.51
C ASP A 56 -7.08 15.48 30.42
N ASN A 57 -8.31 15.51 29.94
CA ASN A 57 -9.45 14.92 30.66
C ASN A 57 -9.40 13.39 30.67
N LEU A 58 -8.89 12.76 29.60
CA LEU A 58 -8.72 11.31 29.54
C LEU A 58 -7.64 10.84 30.54
N VAL A 59 -6.46 11.51 30.53
CA VAL A 59 -5.33 11.17 31.40
C VAL A 59 -5.63 11.41 32.88
N SER A 60 -6.52 12.33 33.20
CA SER A 60 -6.90 12.67 34.59
C SER A 60 -7.70 11.56 35.30
N LYS A 61 -8.13 10.52 34.61
CA LYS A 61 -8.98 9.46 35.13
C LYS A 61 -8.22 8.16 35.35
N GLU A 62 -8.71 7.36 36.29
CA GLU A 62 -8.07 6.10 36.68
C GLU A 62 -9.09 4.96 36.78
N GLY A 63 -8.62 3.71 36.67
CA GLY A 63 -9.36 2.50 36.93
C GLY A 63 -10.70 2.41 36.18
N LEU A 64 -11.76 2.05 36.89
CA LEU A 64 -13.08 1.85 36.28
C LEU A 64 -13.72 3.16 35.78
N GLU A 65 -13.41 4.31 36.41
CA GLU A 65 -13.86 5.62 35.92
C GLU A 65 -13.27 5.90 34.54
N LEU A 66 -11.97 5.66 34.34
CA LEU A 66 -11.30 5.78 33.04
C LEU A 66 -11.94 4.90 31.99
N LYS A 67 -12.18 3.62 32.30
CA LYS A 67 -12.79 2.68 31.35
C LYS A 67 -14.19 3.14 30.89
N ASN A 68 -15.04 3.56 31.83
CA ASN A 68 -16.38 4.04 31.52
C ASN A 68 -16.35 5.35 30.72
N PHE A 69 -15.46 6.26 31.09
CA PHE A 69 -15.25 7.51 30.37
C PHE A 69 -14.77 7.26 28.94
N TYR A 70 -13.80 6.37 28.75
CA TYR A 70 -13.27 6.02 27.44
C TYR A 70 -14.33 5.39 26.52
N ARG A 71 -15.14 4.47 27.05
CA ARG A 71 -16.27 3.91 26.30
C ARG A 71 -17.23 4.98 25.82
N GLN A 72 -17.59 5.92 26.69
CA GLN A 72 -18.50 7.01 26.33
C GLN A 72 -17.86 7.97 25.32
N LEU A 73 -16.56 8.26 25.47
CA LEU A 73 -15.78 9.05 24.54
C LEU A 73 -15.81 8.46 23.11
N LEU A 74 -15.55 7.17 22.98
CA LEU A 74 -15.59 6.48 21.68
C LEU A 74 -16.96 6.61 21.01
N LEU A 75 -18.05 6.41 21.76
CA LEU A 75 -19.42 6.54 21.25
C LEU A 75 -19.75 7.98 20.83
N ASP A 76 -19.40 8.95 21.65
CA ASP A 76 -19.76 10.35 21.44
C ASP A 76 -18.95 10.97 20.30
N LEU A 77 -17.66 10.64 20.14
CA LEU A 77 -16.84 11.13 19.03
C LEU A 77 -17.27 10.55 17.68
N GLY A 78 -17.83 9.34 17.66
CA GLY A 78 -18.42 8.73 16.46
C GLY A 78 -19.83 9.21 16.14
N ASN A 79 -20.44 10.08 16.97
CA ASN A 79 -21.81 10.53 16.80
C ASN A 79 -21.88 11.92 16.13
N PRO A 80 -22.42 12.04 14.88
CA PRO A 80 -22.50 13.31 14.16
C PRO A 80 -23.45 14.34 14.80
N GLU A 81 -24.31 13.94 15.72
CA GLU A 81 -25.14 14.87 16.48
C GLU A 81 -24.34 15.59 17.58
N ILE A 82 -23.26 14.98 18.08
CA ILE A 82 -22.41 15.52 19.13
C ILE A 82 -21.19 16.23 18.55
N VAL A 83 -20.50 15.62 17.58
CA VAL A 83 -19.31 16.14 16.93
C VAL A 83 -19.61 16.48 15.47
N LYS A 84 -19.32 17.69 15.04
CA LYS A 84 -19.62 18.17 13.67
C LYS A 84 -18.52 17.87 12.66
N SER A 85 -17.30 17.57 13.13
CA SER A 85 -16.20 17.19 12.26
C SER A 85 -16.43 15.81 11.64
N LYS A 86 -16.62 15.80 10.32
CA LYS A 86 -16.81 14.54 9.55
C LYS A 86 -15.62 13.59 9.72
N ARG A 87 -14.42 14.15 9.82
CA ARG A 87 -13.16 13.41 10.00
C ARG A 87 -13.16 12.67 11.33
N ILE A 88 -13.45 13.37 12.44
CA ILE A 88 -13.52 12.76 13.77
C ILE A 88 -14.59 11.67 13.78
N ASN A 89 -15.78 11.96 13.25
CA ASN A 89 -16.85 10.97 13.15
C ASN A 89 -16.41 9.71 12.36
N ALA A 90 -15.65 9.88 11.28
CA ALA A 90 -15.18 8.75 10.47
C ALA A 90 -14.11 7.92 11.20
N ILE A 91 -13.20 8.57 11.96
CA ILE A 91 -12.21 7.88 12.80
C ILE A 91 -12.90 7.05 13.88
N TYR A 92 -13.91 7.59 14.53
CA TYR A 92 -14.63 6.94 15.64
C TYR A 92 -15.93 6.23 15.22
N ALA A 93 -16.21 6.11 13.92
CA ALA A 93 -17.41 5.43 13.42
C ALA A 93 -17.50 4.00 13.95
N ASN A 94 -18.59 3.68 14.66
CA ASN A 94 -18.79 2.38 15.30
C ASN A 94 -17.62 1.95 16.23
N ALA A 95 -16.92 2.92 16.84
CA ALA A 95 -15.81 2.62 17.71
C ALA A 95 -16.27 1.92 18.98
N SER A 96 -15.53 0.89 19.38
CA SER A 96 -15.66 0.20 20.66
C SER A 96 -14.28 -0.23 21.13
N THR A 97 -14.07 -0.32 22.43
CA THR A 97 -12.80 -0.82 22.96
C THR A 97 -12.78 -2.33 23.05
N ALA A 98 -11.65 -2.91 22.66
CA ALA A 98 -11.32 -4.32 22.87
C ALA A 98 -10.60 -4.55 24.21
N ILE A 99 -10.26 -3.48 24.96
CA ILE A 99 -9.56 -3.56 26.23
C ILE A 99 -10.58 -3.73 27.37
N ASP A 100 -10.60 -4.92 27.97
CA ASP A 100 -11.51 -5.23 29.05
C ASP A 100 -10.98 -4.85 30.44
N GLU A 101 -9.68 -4.99 30.69
CA GLU A 101 -9.07 -4.69 31.96
C GLU A 101 -8.76 -3.18 32.09
N PRO A 102 -9.37 -2.46 33.08
CA PRO A 102 -9.11 -1.03 33.30
C PRO A 102 -7.63 -0.71 33.53
N ALA A 103 -6.90 -1.60 34.20
CA ALA A 103 -5.48 -1.44 34.49
C ALA A 103 -4.62 -1.41 33.21
N ASN A 104 -4.98 -2.23 32.19
CA ASN A 104 -4.29 -2.26 30.91
C ASN A 104 -4.55 -0.99 30.10
N LEU A 105 -5.79 -0.49 30.08
CA LEU A 105 -6.12 0.79 29.45
C LEU A 105 -5.36 1.95 30.10
N GLU A 106 -5.36 2.00 31.43
CA GLU A 106 -4.66 3.01 32.20
C GLU A 106 -3.16 2.99 31.93
N LYS A 107 -2.55 1.80 31.89
CA LYS A 107 -1.13 1.61 31.56
C LYS A 107 -0.80 2.17 30.18
N ILE A 108 -1.56 1.78 29.14
CA ILE A 108 -1.33 2.24 27.76
C ILE A 108 -1.42 3.76 27.66
N ILE A 109 -2.43 4.38 28.29
CA ILE A 109 -2.62 5.83 28.26
C ILE A 109 -1.46 6.53 28.97
N LYS A 110 -1.02 6.03 30.14
CA LYS A 110 0.14 6.61 30.87
C LYS A 110 1.45 6.42 30.11
N ASP A 111 1.65 5.25 29.48
CA ASP A 111 2.85 5.00 28.68
C ASP A 111 2.90 5.89 27.43
N ILE A 112 1.77 6.09 26.75
CA ILE A 112 1.64 7.03 25.64
C ILE A 112 1.90 8.47 26.11
N ASP A 113 1.32 8.90 27.24
CA ASP A 113 1.52 10.26 27.74
C ASP A 113 2.98 10.54 28.11
N GLY A 114 3.70 9.53 28.62
CA GLY A 114 5.10 9.60 29.03
C GLY A 114 6.12 9.50 27.88
N LEU A 115 5.72 9.37 26.62
CA LEU A 115 6.64 9.34 25.49
C LEU A 115 7.29 10.71 25.22
N ASP A 116 8.44 10.70 24.54
CA ASP A 116 9.13 11.92 24.11
C ASP A 116 8.45 12.55 22.89
N TRP A 117 7.32 13.19 23.12
CA TRP A 117 6.53 13.85 22.08
C TRP A 117 7.23 15.07 21.47
N PHE A 118 8.15 15.69 22.19
CA PHE A 118 8.94 16.78 21.63
C PHE A 118 9.80 16.30 20.46
N SER A 119 10.51 15.19 20.65
CA SER A 119 11.30 14.58 19.57
C SER A 119 10.41 14.02 18.45
N ALA A 120 9.28 13.38 18.79
CA ALA A 120 8.32 12.88 17.81
C ALA A 120 7.75 13.99 16.91
N ARG A 121 7.39 15.14 17.48
CA ARG A 121 6.94 16.32 16.71
C ARG A 121 8.02 16.83 15.76
N LYS A 122 9.26 16.86 16.21
CA LYS A 122 10.40 17.31 15.39
C LYS A 122 10.69 16.40 14.21
N GLU A 123 10.48 15.10 14.37
CA GLU A 123 10.67 14.10 13.30
C GLU A 123 9.41 13.90 12.43
N GLY A 124 8.24 14.40 12.86
CA GLY A 124 6.95 14.22 12.18
C GLY A 124 6.07 13.13 12.81
N LEU A 125 4.88 13.51 13.27
CA LEU A 125 3.92 12.56 13.86
C LEU A 125 3.32 11.64 12.81
N GLY A 126 3.20 12.09 11.56
CA GLY A 126 2.79 11.27 10.42
C GLY A 126 3.76 10.12 10.19
N ASP A 127 5.06 10.39 10.16
CA ASP A 127 6.09 9.35 9.96
C ASP A 127 6.11 8.34 11.12
N LEU A 128 5.87 8.78 12.34
CA LEU A 128 5.70 7.87 13.48
C LEU A 128 4.51 6.94 13.26
N TYR A 129 3.38 7.49 12.83
CA TYR A 129 2.17 6.70 12.59
C TYR A 129 2.37 5.72 11.42
N GLU A 130 3.00 6.14 10.34
CA GLU A 130 3.37 5.23 9.24
C GLU A 130 4.29 4.10 9.69
N GLY A 131 5.26 4.37 10.56
CA GLY A 131 6.12 3.35 11.15
C GLY A 131 5.34 2.31 11.97
N LEU A 132 4.28 2.71 12.66
CA LEU A 132 3.36 1.78 13.34
C LEU A 132 2.58 0.93 12.33
N MET A 133 2.10 1.51 11.23
CA MET A 133 1.40 0.78 10.17
C MET A 133 2.31 -0.26 9.51
N GLU A 134 3.54 0.12 9.22
CA GLU A 134 4.54 -0.79 8.66
C GLU A 134 4.86 -1.95 9.61
N LYS A 135 5.03 -1.65 10.90
CA LYS A 135 5.26 -2.67 11.93
C LYS A 135 4.10 -3.66 12.01
N ASN A 136 2.86 -3.17 12.02
CA ASN A 136 1.65 -4.00 11.99
C ASN A 136 1.62 -4.90 10.75
N ALA A 137 1.86 -4.34 9.55
CA ALA A 137 1.88 -5.10 8.31
C ALA A 137 2.92 -6.23 8.31
N ASN A 138 4.07 -5.99 8.96
CA ASN A 138 5.14 -6.97 9.08
C ASN A 138 4.82 -8.13 10.04
N GLU A 139 4.00 -7.91 11.07
CA GLU A 139 3.68 -8.93 12.08
C GLU A 139 2.42 -9.73 11.75
N VAL A 140 1.44 -9.15 11.07
CA VAL A 140 0.19 -9.83 10.70
C VAL A 140 0.44 -10.77 9.51
N LYS A 141 0.52 -12.08 9.78
CA LYS A 141 0.79 -13.13 8.78
C LYS A 141 -0.37 -13.43 7.83
N SER A 142 -1.57 -12.91 8.05
CA SER A 142 -2.76 -13.25 7.27
C SER A 142 -3.58 -12.02 6.89
N GLY A 143 -3.83 -11.84 5.61
CA GLY A 143 -4.86 -10.95 5.05
C GLY A 143 -4.56 -9.44 5.09
N ALA A 144 -4.28 -8.87 6.24
CA ALA A 144 -4.07 -7.42 6.38
C ALA A 144 -2.71 -6.94 5.84
N GLY A 145 -1.65 -7.76 5.92
CA GLY A 145 -0.33 -7.43 5.35
C GLY A 145 -0.29 -7.35 3.82
N GLN A 146 -1.32 -7.85 3.13
CA GLN A 146 -1.42 -7.75 1.67
C GLN A 146 -1.71 -6.31 1.18
N TYR A 147 -2.15 -5.44 2.07
CA TYR A 147 -2.55 -4.07 1.71
C TYR A 147 -1.45 -3.02 1.92
N PHE A 148 -0.34 -3.41 2.56
CA PHE A 148 0.76 -2.48 2.80
C PHE A 148 1.81 -2.55 1.70
N THR A 149 2.02 -1.43 1.02
CA THR A 149 3.06 -1.28 0.00
C THR A 149 4.30 -0.69 0.65
N PRO A 150 5.50 -1.29 0.47
CA PRO A 150 6.73 -0.75 1.05
C PRO A 150 6.95 0.71 0.67
N ARG A 151 7.28 1.55 1.66
CA ARG A 151 7.45 3.00 1.46
C ARG A 151 8.48 3.33 0.39
N VAL A 152 9.57 2.58 0.34
CA VAL A 152 10.62 2.73 -0.69
C VAL A 152 10.06 2.54 -2.10
N LEU A 153 9.15 1.57 -2.30
CA LEU A 153 8.50 1.36 -3.59
C LEU A 153 7.54 2.51 -3.92
N ILE A 154 6.76 2.98 -2.94
CA ILE A 154 5.86 4.13 -3.09
C ILE A 154 6.65 5.37 -3.50
N ASN A 155 7.72 5.70 -2.80
CA ASN A 155 8.55 6.86 -3.06
C ASN A 155 9.17 6.81 -4.47
N MET A 156 9.67 5.64 -4.89
CA MET A 156 10.17 5.43 -6.24
C MET A 156 9.07 5.66 -7.29
N MET A 157 7.87 5.12 -7.09
CA MET A 157 6.75 5.31 -8.02
C MET A 157 6.32 6.78 -8.11
N VAL A 158 6.24 7.49 -6.99
CA VAL A 158 5.97 8.94 -6.95
C VAL A 158 7.06 9.72 -7.70
N LYS A 159 8.33 9.45 -7.43
CA LYS A 159 9.47 10.10 -8.10
C LYS A 159 9.44 9.89 -9.62
N MET A 160 9.08 8.70 -10.10
CA MET A 160 9.01 8.39 -11.53
C MET A 160 7.77 8.96 -12.23
N THR A 161 6.70 9.24 -11.50
CA THR A 161 5.49 9.88 -12.05
C THR A 161 5.53 11.41 -11.97
N GLU A 162 6.38 11.98 -11.11
CA GLU A 162 6.56 13.42 -10.92
C GLU A 162 5.24 14.20 -10.81
N PRO A 163 4.42 13.98 -9.75
CA PRO A 163 3.27 14.84 -9.52
C PRO A 163 3.72 16.31 -9.44
N LYS A 164 2.83 17.21 -9.87
CA LYS A 164 3.07 18.66 -9.89
C LYS A 164 2.01 19.36 -9.07
N THR A 165 2.32 20.54 -8.56
CA THR A 165 1.33 21.42 -7.95
C THR A 165 0.21 21.71 -8.95
N GLY A 166 -1.04 21.59 -8.50
CA GLY A 166 -2.21 21.69 -9.36
C GLY A 166 -2.67 20.38 -10.00
N ASP A 167 -1.88 19.30 -9.92
CA ASP A 167 -2.32 17.97 -10.35
C ASP A 167 -3.38 17.40 -9.39
N ARG A 168 -4.38 16.75 -9.95
CA ARG A 168 -5.36 15.94 -9.20
C ARG A 168 -4.85 14.50 -9.17
N CYS A 169 -4.48 14.03 -7.99
CA CYS A 169 -3.95 12.71 -7.74
C CYS A 169 -5.01 11.79 -7.15
N ASN A 170 -5.01 10.51 -7.52
CA ASN A 170 -5.97 9.54 -7.00
C ASN A 170 -5.36 8.16 -6.72
N ASP A 171 -5.83 7.53 -5.65
CA ASP A 171 -5.61 6.12 -5.35
C ASP A 171 -6.95 5.38 -5.22
N PRO A 172 -7.39 4.62 -6.24
CA PRO A 172 -8.65 3.89 -6.20
C PRO A 172 -8.65 2.66 -5.27
N ALA A 173 -7.53 2.31 -4.67
CA ALA A 173 -7.37 1.24 -3.68
C ALA A 173 -6.50 1.75 -2.53
N ALA A 174 -6.99 2.80 -1.87
CA ALA A 174 -6.20 3.72 -1.06
C ALA A 174 -5.41 3.07 0.09
N GLY A 175 -5.84 1.91 0.59
CA GLY A 175 -5.18 1.29 1.72
C GLY A 175 -5.08 2.26 2.89
N THR A 176 -3.87 2.51 3.37
CA THR A 176 -3.57 3.52 4.40
C THR A 176 -3.29 4.92 3.83
N PHE A 177 -3.59 5.15 2.56
CA PHE A 177 -3.37 6.42 1.82
C PHE A 177 -1.89 6.77 1.58
N GLY A 178 -1.00 5.81 1.72
CA GLY A 178 0.45 6.00 1.66
C GLY A 178 0.96 6.58 0.33
N PHE A 179 0.33 6.27 -0.82
CA PHE A 179 0.69 6.87 -2.11
C PHE A 179 0.39 8.36 -2.17
N MET A 180 -0.74 8.80 -1.63
CA MET A 180 -1.13 10.21 -1.65
C MET A 180 -0.32 11.02 -0.64
N VAL A 181 -0.06 10.46 0.54
CA VAL A 181 0.86 11.05 1.53
C VAL A 181 2.26 11.23 0.94
N ALA A 182 2.78 10.22 0.23
CA ALA A 182 4.09 10.33 -0.42
C ALA A 182 4.11 11.37 -1.56
N ALA A 183 3.01 11.49 -2.31
CA ALA A 183 2.89 12.50 -3.36
C ALA A 183 2.82 13.92 -2.77
N ASP A 184 2.08 14.11 -1.68
CA ASP A 184 2.03 15.38 -0.93
C ASP A 184 3.41 15.76 -0.40
N GLN A 185 4.11 14.83 0.27
CA GLN A 185 5.46 15.08 0.80
C GLN A 185 6.46 15.43 -0.32
N TYR A 186 6.41 14.71 -1.45
CA TYR A 186 7.23 15.02 -2.61
C TYR A 186 7.01 16.44 -3.14
N LEU A 187 5.78 16.95 -3.10
CA LEU A 187 5.46 18.31 -3.51
C LEU A 187 5.86 19.34 -2.45
N ARG A 188 5.68 19.04 -1.16
CA ARG A 188 6.14 19.91 -0.05
C ARG A 188 7.66 20.11 -0.11
N ASP A 189 8.41 19.04 -0.31
CA ASP A 189 9.88 19.11 -0.43
C ASP A 189 10.33 20.00 -1.59
N LYS A 190 9.54 20.10 -2.66
CA LYS A 190 9.85 20.91 -3.84
C LYS A 190 9.37 22.37 -3.75
N THR A 191 8.54 22.71 -2.78
CA THR A 191 7.85 24.00 -2.70
C THR A 191 7.97 24.65 -1.32
N ASP A 192 9.03 24.31 -0.58
CA ASP A 192 9.25 24.79 0.78
C ASP A 192 7.98 24.70 1.65
N GLU A 193 7.45 23.48 1.81
CA GLU A 193 6.20 23.20 2.56
C GLU A 193 4.99 24.00 2.05
N TYR A 194 4.90 24.19 0.72
CA TYR A 194 3.88 25.00 0.04
C TYR A 194 3.98 26.53 0.32
N TRP A 195 5.05 27.02 0.95
CA TRP A 195 5.22 28.45 1.17
C TRP A 195 5.44 29.24 -0.12
N ASP A 196 5.99 28.61 -1.15
CA ASP A 196 6.22 29.20 -2.48
C ASP A 196 4.91 29.35 -3.29
N LEU A 197 3.78 28.79 -2.80
CA LEU A 197 2.51 28.80 -3.50
C LEU A 197 1.62 29.97 -3.03
N SER A 198 0.74 30.45 -3.93
CA SER A 198 -0.36 31.32 -3.56
C SER A 198 -1.31 30.65 -2.55
N VAL A 199 -2.13 31.44 -1.88
CA VAL A 199 -3.13 30.91 -0.92
C VAL A 199 -4.11 29.96 -1.61
N GLU A 200 -4.53 30.25 -2.85
CA GLU A 200 -5.44 29.42 -3.64
C GLU A 200 -4.81 28.09 -4.02
N GLU A 201 -3.57 28.12 -4.51
CA GLU A 201 -2.82 26.90 -4.86
C GLU A 201 -2.57 26.04 -3.63
N ARG A 202 -2.21 26.65 -2.50
CA ARG A 202 -2.03 25.91 -1.25
C ARG A 202 -3.32 25.26 -0.77
N ASN A 203 -4.44 26.00 -0.79
CA ASN A 203 -5.74 25.44 -0.43
C ASN A 203 -6.12 24.28 -1.35
N PHE A 204 -5.88 24.41 -2.66
CA PHE A 204 -6.10 23.30 -3.58
C PHE A 204 -5.26 22.06 -3.22
N GLN A 205 -3.96 22.26 -2.91
CA GLN A 205 -3.08 21.14 -2.55
C GLN A 205 -3.55 20.42 -1.28
N ILE A 206 -4.02 21.16 -0.28
CA ILE A 206 -4.47 20.59 1.00
C ILE A 206 -5.81 19.88 0.85
N HIS A 207 -6.78 20.45 0.11
CA HIS A 207 -8.18 20.03 0.15
C HIS A 207 -8.68 19.30 -1.10
N ASP A 208 -8.07 19.54 -2.29
CA ASP A 208 -8.62 19.08 -3.57
C ASP A 208 -7.68 18.22 -4.41
N ALA A 209 -6.35 18.30 -4.14
CA ALA A 209 -5.34 17.64 -4.97
C ALA A 209 -5.34 16.12 -4.81
N PHE A 210 -5.62 15.62 -3.62
CA PHE A 210 -5.48 14.20 -3.29
C PHE A 210 -6.83 13.55 -3.02
N SER A 211 -7.01 12.35 -3.58
CA SER A 211 -8.26 11.62 -3.40
C SER A 211 -8.03 10.11 -3.40
N GLY A 212 -8.98 9.36 -2.84
CA GLY A 212 -8.93 7.91 -2.83
C GLY A 212 -10.20 7.26 -2.37
N MET A 213 -10.23 5.94 -2.47
CA MET A 213 -11.32 5.13 -1.97
C MET A 213 -10.78 3.85 -1.33
N GLU A 214 -11.26 3.53 -0.14
CA GLU A 214 -10.89 2.31 0.60
C GLU A 214 -12.14 1.52 0.96
N LEU A 215 -12.10 0.21 0.69
CA LEU A 215 -13.23 -0.68 0.91
C LEU A 215 -13.39 -1.06 2.39
N VAL A 216 -12.26 -1.34 3.06
CA VAL A 216 -12.25 -1.92 4.41
C VAL A 216 -12.38 -0.81 5.46
N PRO A 217 -13.44 -0.80 6.30
CA PRO A 217 -13.69 0.29 7.25
C PRO A 217 -12.51 0.59 8.18
N ASN A 218 -11.86 -0.45 8.72
CA ASN A 218 -10.72 -0.27 9.62
C ASN A 218 -9.51 0.33 8.89
N THR A 219 -9.23 -0.12 7.67
CA THR A 219 -8.15 0.43 6.85
C THR A 219 -8.44 1.89 6.45
N HIS A 220 -9.69 2.21 6.10
CA HIS A 220 -10.13 3.57 5.82
C HIS A 220 -9.93 4.49 7.04
N ARG A 221 -10.22 4.02 8.26
CA ARG A 221 -9.93 4.77 9.50
C ARG A 221 -8.45 5.08 9.64
N LEU A 222 -7.59 4.10 9.41
CA LEU A 222 -6.13 4.29 9.43
C LEU A 222 -5.70 5.32 8.37
N ALA A 223 -6.30 5.28 7.20
CA ALA A 223 -6.01 6.22 6.12
C ALA A 223 -6.40 7.67 6.48
N ILE A 224 -7.59 7.88 7.07
CA ILE A 224 -8.03 9.22 7.54
C ILE A 224 -7.08 9.75 8.62
N MET A 225 -6.63 8.90 9.53
CA MET A 225 -5.65 9.29 10.55
C MET A 225 -4.32 9.68 9.92
N ASN A 226 -3.85 8.90 8.94
CA ASN A 226 -2.62 9.17 8.23
C ASN A 226 -2.69 10.51 7.47
N GLU A 227 -3.77 10.73 6.73
CA GLU A 227 -4.07 11.99 6.05
C GLU A 227 -4.04 13.18 7.02
N TYR A 228 -4.74 13.05 8.15
CA TYR A 228 -4.81 14.10 9.17
C TYR A 228 -3.44 14.48 9.72
N LEU A 229 -2.61 13.47 10.06
CA LEU A 229 -1.30 13.70 10.67
C LEU A 229 -0.30 14.36 9.71
N HIS A 230 -0.52 14.22 8.40
CA HIS A 230 0.28 14.90 7.38
C HIS A 230 -0.31 16.27 6.97
N GLY A 231 -1.35 16.74 7.66
CA GLY A 231 -1.96 18.04 7.37
C GLY A 231 -2.70 18.12 6.04
N MET A 232 -3.16 16.98 5.55
CA MET A 232 -3.97 16.86 4.34
C MET A 232 -5.47 16.82 4.69
N ASP A 233 -6.34 17.21 3.76
CA ASP A 233 -7.80 17.18 3.91
C ASP A 233 -8.47 16.92 2.55
N GLY A 234 -8.03 15.88 1.88
CA GLY A 234 -8.50 15.50 0.56
C GLY A 234 -9.82 14.72 0.57
N ARG A 235 -10.15 14.15 -0.58
CA ARG A 235 -11.38 13.35 -0.72
C ARG A 235 -11.07 11.87 -0.54
N LEU A 236 -11.15 11.37 0.68
CA LEU A 236 -10.98 9.95 0.99
C LEU A 236 -12.33 9.32 1.37
N GLU A 237 -12.87 8.48 0.49
CA GLU A 237 -14.19 7.86 0.67
C GLU A 237 -14.09 6.38 1.05
N GLN A 238 -15.00 5.93 1.93
CA GLN A 238 -15.19 4.51 2.19
C GLN A 238 -16.12 3.90 1.15
N GLY A 239 -15.67 2.85 0.45
CA GLY A 239 -16.51 2.16 -0.54
C GLY A 239 -15.75 1.22 -1.47
N ASP A 240 -16.51 0.56 -2.35
CA ASP A 240 -15.96 -0.31 -3.40
C ASP A 240 -15.77 0.48 -4.69
N SER A 241 -14.53 0.70 -5.10
CA SER A 241 -14.16 1.36 -6.36
C SER A 241 -14.70 0.66 -7.60
N LEU A 242 -14.98 -0.64 -7.50
CA LEU A 242 -15.58 -1.44 -8.56
C LEU A 242 -17.13 -1.46 -8.49
N SER A 243 -17.72 -0.59 -7.68
CA SER A 243 -19.16 -0.38 -7.59
C SER A 243 -19.58 0.97 -8.20
N ALA A 244 -20.90 1.23 -8.20
CA ALA A 244 -21.44 2.53 -8.62
C ALA A 244 -20.84 3.71 -7.81
N ASN A 245 -20.45 3.46 -6.55
CA ASN A 245 -19.86 4.47 -5.68
C ASN A 245 -18.50 4.98 -6.22
N GLY A 246 -17.76 4.16 -6.97
CA GLY A 246 -16.47 4.55 -7.57
C GLY A 246 -16.58 5.38 -8.86
N LYS A 247 -17.77 5.65 -9.39
CA LYS A 247 -17.96 6.37 -10.69
C LYS A 247 -17.54 7.84 -10.68
N TRP A 248 -17.39 8.45 -9.52
CA TRP A 248 -16.89 9.81 -9.38
C TRP A 248 -15.40 9.96 -9.73
N MET A 249 -14.63 8.87 -9.65
CA MET A 249 -13.20 8.88 -9.94
C MET A 249 -12.96 9.08 -11.44
N LYS A 250 -12.80 10.34 -11.85
CA LYS A 250 -12.60 10.77 -13.24
C LYS A 250 -11.76 12.04 -13.31
N ASN A 251 -11.09 12.24 -14.45
CA ASN A 251 -10.32 13.44 -14.78
C ASN A 251 -9.17 13.73 -13.81
N PHE A 252 -8.38 12.70 -13.52
CA PHE A 252 -7.14 12.80 -12.75
C PHE A 252 -5.93 13.05 -13.64
N ASP A 253 -4.95 13.77 -13.09
CA ASP A 253 -3.66 14.01 -13.70
C ASP A 253 -2.69 12.87 -13.38
N VAL A 254 -2.81 12.33 -12.14
CA VAL A 254 -1.94 11.24 -11.66
C VAL A 254 -2.77 10.17 -10.96
N VAL A 255 -2.51 8.90 -11.27
CA VAL A 255 -3.02 7.76 -10.49
C VAL A 255 -1.85 6.90 -10.03
N LEU A 256 -1.78 6.70 -8.72
CA LEU A 256 -0.76 5.89 -8.05
C LEU A 256 -1.46 4.88 -7.17
N THR A 257 -1.24 3.58 -7.39
CA THR A 257 -2.02 2.57 -6.65
C THR A 257 -1.39 1.18 -6.68
N ASN A 258 -1.69 0.40 -5.65
CA ASN A 258 -1.47 -1.03 -5.57
C ASN A 258 -2.82 -1.74 -5.35
N PRO A 259 -3.57 -2.08 -6.41
CA PRO A 259 -4.88 -2.71 -6.28
C PRO A 259 -4.82 -4.09 -5.62
N PRO A 260 -5.90 -4.53 -4.92
CA PRO A 260 -5.95 -5.83 -4.27
C PRO A 260 -5.85 -6.98 -5.28
N PHE A 261 -5.07 -8.02 -4.94
CA PHE A 261 -4.88 -9.20 -5.78
C PHE A 261 -6.01 -10.23 -5.58
N GLY A 262 -6.30 -11.02 -6.62
CA GLY A 262 -7.24 -12.13 -6.60
C GLY A 262 -8.50 -11.92 -7.42
N THR A 263 -9.38 -12.92 -7.38
CA THR A 263 -10.70 -12.88 -8.00
C THR A 263 -11.79 -12.62 -6.97
N LYS A 264 -12.93 -12.07 -7.37
CA LYS A 264 -14.11 -12.01 -6.50
C LYS A 264 -14.56 -13.43 -6.15
N LYS A 265 -14.70 -13.73 -4.86
CA LYS A 265 -15.24 -15.02 -4.40
C LYS A 265 -16.76 -15.03 -4.62
N GLY A 266 -17.30 -16.20 -5.01
CA GLY A 266 -18.74 -16.42 -5.10
C GLY A 266 -19.44 -15.87 -6.34
N GLY A 267 -18.71 -15.54 -7.42
CA GLY A 267 -19.33 -15.09 -8.67
C GLY A 267 -19.99 -13.70 -8.59
N GLU A 268 -19.68 -12.90 -7.57
CA GLU A 268 -20.14 -11.52 -7.48
C GLU A 268 -19.68 -10.72 -8.70
N ARG A 269 -20.62 -10.23 -9.47
CA ARG A 269 -20.33 -9.36 -10.62
C ARG A 269 -19.86 -7.99 -10.13
N VAL A 270 -18.93 -7.41 -10.88
CA VAL A 270 -18.62 -5.99 -10.76
C VAL A 270 -19.90 -5.21 -11.04
N THR A 271 -20.28 -4.31 -10.13
CA THR A 271 -21.52 -3.54 -10.25
C THR A 271 -21.34 -2.25 -11.06
N ARG A 272 -20.12 -1.92 -11.52
CA ARG A 272 -19.85 -0.82 -12.43
C ARG A 272 -20.30 -1.19 -13.85
N ASP A 273 -21.15 -0.37 -14.44
CA ASP A 273 -21.68 -0.50 -15.79
C ASP A 273 -20.91 0.34 -16.83
N ASP A 274 -19.87 1.09 -16.39
CA ASP A 274 -19.02 1.93 -17.23
C ASP A 274 -17.70 1.26 -17.63
N LEU A 275 -17.53 -0.02 -17.33
CA LEU A 275 -16.40 -0.82 -17.79
C LEU A 275 -16.68 -1.43 -19.18
N THR A 276 -15.69 -1.36 -20.06
CA THR A 276 -15.81 -1.90 -21.43
C THR A 276 -15.81 -3.43 -21.44
N TYR A 277 -15.06 -4.06 -20.55
CA TYR A 277 -14.87 -5.51 -20.50
C TYR A 277 -15.32 -6.06 -19.16
N GLU A 278 -16.18 -7.06 -19.18
CA GLU A 278 -16.65 -7.74 -17.96
C GLU A 278 -15.68 -8.88 -17.59
N THR A 279 -15.20 -8.86 -16.35
CA THR A 279 -14.37 -9.92 -15.78
C THR A 279 -14.54 -10.01 -14.26
N SER A 280 -14.36 -11.21 -13.69
CA SER A 280 -14.28 -11.41 -12.24
C SER A 280 -12.89 -11.09 -11.66
N ASN A 281 -11.89 -10.89 -12.52
CA ASN A 281 -10.54 -10.55 -12.10
C ASN A 281 -10.47 -9.10 -11.63
N LYS A 282 -10.21 -8.89 -10.33
CA LYS A 282 -10.19 -7.55 -9.72
C LYS A 282 -9.11 -6.66 -10.33
N GLN A 283 -7.91 -7.17 -10.57
CA GLN A 283 -6.79 -6.40 -11.08
C GLN A 283 -7.07 -5.88 -12.50
N LEU A 284 -7.67 -6.71 -13.35
CA LEU A 284 -8.07 -6.29 -14.69
C LEU A 284 -9.18 -5.22 -14.66
N ASN A 285 -10.11 -5.31 -13.70
CA ASN A 285 -11.12 -4.27 -13.50
C ASN A 285 -10.50 -2.98 -12.97
N PHE A 286 -9.58 -3.06 -12.00
CA PHE A 286 -8.86 -1.88 -11.52
C PHE A 286 -8.05 -1.23 -12.65
N LEU A 287 -7.38 -2.00 -13.48
CA LEU A 287 -6.64 -1.46 -14.62
C LEU A 287 -7.57 -0.65 -15.55
N GLN A 288 -8.78 -1.16 -15.84
CA GLN A 288 -9.77 -0.45 -16.65
C GLN A 288 -10.20 0.88 -16.00
N ILE A 289 -10.54 0.89 -14.70
CA ILE A 289 -10.96 2.13 -14.04
C ILE A 289 -9.82 3.14 -13.98
N ILE A 290 -8.58 2.70 -13.82
CA ILE A 290 -7.41 3.57 -13.75
C ILE A 290 -7.20 4.30 -15.08
N TYR A 291 -7.02 3.58 -16.19
CA TYR A 291 -6.75 4.27 -17.47
C TYR A 291 -7.95 5.07 -18.00
N ASN A 292 -9.17 4.70 -17.62
CA ASN A 292 -10.37 5.49 -17.97
C ASN A 292 -10.58 6.70 -17.05
N SER A 293 -9.99 6.73 -15.85
CA SER A 293 -10.09 7.86 -14.93
C SER A 293 -9.13 9.01 -15.23
N LEU A 294 -8.10 8.77 -16.03
CA LEU A 294 -7.13 9.77 -16.42
C LEU A 294 -7.68 10.78 -17.44
N LYS A 295 -7.23 12.03 -17.35
CA LYS A 295 -7.52 13.06 -18.36
C LYS A 295 -6.97 12.66 -19.72
N LYS A 296 -7.72 12.91 -20.79
CA LYS A 296 -7.32 12.69 -22.19
C LYS A 296 -6.53 13.89 -22.76
N ASP A 297 -5.38 14.17 -22.20
CA ASP A 297 -4.60 15.38 -22.49
C ASP A 297 -3.14 15.10 -22.91
N GLY A 298 -2.79 13.83 -23.08
CA GLY A 298 -1.42 13.43 -23.42
C GLY A 298 -0.40 13.58 -22.29
N LYS A 299 -0.85 13.95 -21.07
CA LYS A 299 0.02 14.25 -19.91
C LYS A 299 -0.35 13.45 -18.67
N ALA A 300 -1.64 13.17 -18.49
CA ALA A 300 -2.13 12.42 -17.35
C ALA A 300 -1.50 11.01 -17.35
N ARG A 301 -1.08 10.56 -16.17
CA ARG A 301 -0.18 9.40 -16.05
C ARG A 301 -0.49 8.55 -14.83
N ALA A 302 -0.06 7.30 -14.90
CA ALA A 302 -0.24 6.38 -13.78
C ALA A 302 0.99 5.51 -13.55
N ALA A 303 1.17 5.09 -12.30
CA ALA A 303 2.01 3.97 -11.92
C ALA A 303 1.17 2.99 -11.08
N VAL A 304 1.11 1.75 -11.55
CA VAL A 304 0.18 0.73 -11.02
C VAL A 304 0.92 -0.57 -10.73
N VAL A 305 0.82 -1.06 -9.51
CA VAL A 305 1.33 -2.39 -9.15
C VAL A 305 0.34 -3.45 -9.65
N VAL A 306 0.84 -4.41 -10.40
CA VAL A 306 0.04 -5.53 -10.92
C VAL A 306 0.78 -6.86 -10.75
N PRO A 307 0.09 -7.98 -10.47
CA PRO A 307 0.69 -9.31 -10.51
C PRO A 307 0.92 -9.77 -11.96
N ASP A 308 1.79 -10.76 -12.14
CA ASP A 308 2.18 -11.26 -13.46
C ASP A 308 1.01 -11.70 -14.35
N ASN A 309 -0.05 -12.28 -13.76
CA ASN A 309 -1.21 -12.74 -14.53
C ASN A 309 -1.87 -11.63 -15.35
N VAL A 310 -1.78 -10.37 -14.94
CA VAL A 310 -2.27 -9.22 -15.71
C VAL A 310 -1.49 -9.08 -17.03
N LEU A 311 -0.21 -9.45 -17.04
CA LEU A 311 0.67 -9.32 -18.20
C LEU A 311 0.41 -10.37 -19.29
N PHE A 312 -0.16 -11.54 -18.94
CA PHE A 312 -0.29 -12.65 -19.91
C PHE A 312 -1.68 -13.30 -19.95
N ALA A 313 -2.63 -12.95 -19.07
CA ALA A 313 -3.98 -13.53 -19.08
C ALA A 313 -4.60 -13.50 -20.50
N ASP A 314 -5.20 -14.57 -20.91
CA ASP A 314 -5.87 -14.71 -22.21
C ASP A 314 -7.27 -14.08 -22.27
N GLY A 315 -7.93 -14.17 -23.40
CA GLY A 315 -9.32 -13.73 -23.59
C GLY A 315 -9.56 -12.28 -23.20
N VAL A 316 -10.37 -12.05 -22.16
CA VAL A 316 -10.66 -10.70 -21.67
C VAL A 316 -9.39 -9.97 -21.21
N GLY A 317 -8.43 -10.68 -20.63
CA GLY A 317 -7.16 -10.08 -20.22
C GLY A 317 -6.38 -9.52 -21.42
N GLU A 318 -6.33 -10.25 -22.53
CA GLU A 318 -5.72 -9.77 -23.77
C GLU A 318 -6.44 -8.52 -24.32
N ALA A 319 -7.79 -8.54 -24.33
CA ALA A 319 -8.59 -7.42 -24.80
C ALA A 319 -8.30 -6.13 -23.97
N ILE A 320 -8.22 -6.25 -22.64
CA ILE A 320 -7.91 -5.12 -21.74
C ILE A 320 -6.48 -4.62 -21.97
N ARG A 321 -5.48 -5.51 -22.19
CA ARG A 321 -4.11 -5.08 -22.51
C ARG A 321 -4.06 -4.33 -23.84
N LYS A 322 -4.75 -4.81 -24.88
CA LYS A 322 -4.86 -4.10 -26.16
C LYS A 322 -5.53 -2.73 -26.01
N ASP A 323 -6.56 -2.64 -25.19
CA ASP A 323 -7.23 -1.36 -24.90
C ASP A 323 -6.29 -0.40 -24.18
N LEU A 324 -5.55 -0.87 -23.18
CA LEU A 324 -4.51 -0.09 -22.50
C LEU A 324 -3.44 0.43 -23.48
N LEU A 325 -2.90 -0.44 -24.34
CA LEU A 325 -1.87 -0.09 -25.33
C LEU A 325 -2.38 0.92 -26.37
N ASN A 326 -3.68 0.87 -26.70
CA ASN A 326 -4.33 1.82 -27.59
C ASN A 326 -4.59 3.17 -26.91
N LYS A 327 -5.20 3.17 -25.74
CA LYS A 327 -5.60 4.39 -25.02
C LYS A 327 -4.44 5.12 -24.35
N CYS A 328 -3.41 4.37 -23.97
CA CYS A 328 -2.26 4.88 -23.24
C CYS A 328 -0.95 4.54 -23.94
N ASN A 329 0.05 5.36 -23.70
CA ASN A 329 1.43 5.01 -23.95
C ASN A 329 1.96 4.24 -22.74
N LEU A 330 1.95 2.90 -22.80
CA LEU A 330 2.60 2.04 -21.81
C LEU A 330 4.11 2.05 -22.07
N HIS A 331 4.80 3.03 -21.51
CA HIS A 331 6.19 3.30 -21.82
C HIS A 331 7.21 2.55 -20.94
N THR A 332 6.78 1.98 -19.79
CA THR A 332 7.72 1.28 -18.90
C THR A 332 7.02 0.20 -18.10
N ILE A 333 7.66 -0.96 -17.98
CA ILE A 333 7.32 -2.04 -17.05
C ILE A 333 8.55 -2.28 -16.17
N LEU A 334 8.39 -2.19 -14.85
CA LEU A 334 9.38 -2.61 -13.87
C LEU A 334 8.97 -3.96 -13.32
N ARG A 335 9.75 -5.00 -13.57
CA ARG A 335 9.54 -6.36 -13.04
C ARG A 335 10.17 -6.45 -11.66
N LEU A 336 9.33 -6.52 -10.63
CA LEU A 336 9.77 -6.55 -9.24
C LEU A 336 10.17 -7.97 -8.81
N PRO A 337 11.24 -8.12 -7.99
CA PRO A 337 11.62 -9.41 -7.43
C PRO A 337 10.58 -9.93 -6.42
N THR A 338 10.63 -11.22 -6.13
CA THR A 338 9.83 -11.83 -5.06
C THR A 338 10.27 -11.36 -3.68
N GLY A 339 9.38 -11.44 -2.68
CA GLY A 339 9.67 -11.11 -1.29
C GLY A 339 9.53 -9.64 -0.90
N ILE A 340 9.25 -8.74 -1.86
CA ILE A 340 8.97 -7.31 -1.58
C ILE A 340 7.63 -7.16 -0.86
N PHE A 341 6.60 -7.81 -1.37
CA PHE A 341 5.31 -7.92 -0.69
C PHE A 341 5.34 -9.18 0.16
N TYR A 342 5.01 -9.09 1.44
CA TYR A 342 5.13 -10.18 2.40
C TYR A 342 4.27 -11.43 2.09
N ALA A 343 3.41 -11.39 1.07
CA ALA A 343 2.76 -12.56 0.48
C ALA A 343 3.80 -13.38 -0.30
N GLN A 344 4.18 -14.52 0.23
CA GLN A 344 5.17 -15.41 -0.38
C GLN A 344 4.72 -15.87 -1.78
N GLY A 345 5.62 -15.75 -2.76
CA GLY A 345 5.48 -16.34 -4.09
C GLY A 345 4.72 -15.52 -5.14
N VAL A 346 4.21 -14.33 -4.82
CA VAL A 346 3.56 -13.47 -5.82
C VAL A 346 4.61 -12.61 -6.51
N GLN A 347 4.77 -12.81 -7.82
CA GLN A 347 5.57 -11.93 -8.67
C GLN A 347 4.72 -10.75 -9.14
N THR A 348 5.28 -9.55 -9.03
CA THR A 348 4.58 -8.31 -9.35
C THR A 348 5.38 -7.43 -10.29
N ASN A 349 4.70 -6.46 -10.88
CA ASN A 349 5.29 -5.47 -11.77
C ASN A 349 4.69 -4.10 -11.47
N VAL A 350 5.42 -3.03 -11.83
CA VAL A 350 4.85 -1.69 -11.90
C VAL A 350 4.70 -1.30 -13.36
N LEU A 351 3.48 -0.95 -13.76
CA LEU A 351 3.17 -0.41 -15.07
C LEU A 351 3.18 1.12 -15.00
N PHE A 352 4.01 1.77 -15.81
CA PHE A 352 4.04 3.22 -15.97
C PHE A 352 3.49 3.59 -17.34
N PHE A 353 2.42 4.36 -17.39
CA PHE A 353 1.80 4.77 -18.63
C PHE A 353 1.26 6.20 -18.59
N THR A 354 1.17 6.82 -19.76
CA THR A 354 0.60 8.16 -19.96
C THR A 354 -0.65 8.02 -20.83
N ARG A 355 -1.75 8.64 -20.42
CA ARG A 355 -3.00 8.65 -21.19
C ARG A 355 -2.84 9.50 -22.45
N GLY A 356 -3.19 8.93 -23.61
CA GLY A 356 -3.17 9.67 -24.88
C GLY A 356 -4.34 10.66 -25.01
N GLU A 357 -4.20 11.60 -25.92
CA GLU A 357 -5.30 12.50 -26.33
C GLU A 357 -6.38 11.76 -27.11
N SER A 358 -5.99 10.67 -27.78
CA SER A 358 -6.89 9.76 -28.50
C SER A 358 -6.95 8.36 -27.83
N ASP A 359 -7.89 7.54 -28.29
CA ASP A 359 -8.07 6.17 -27.80
C ASP A 359 -7.39 5.14 -28.73
N LYS A 360 -6.44 5.54 -29.60
CA LYS A 360 -5.80 4.67 -30.60
C LYS A 360 -4.29 4.89 -30.67
N ASP A 361 -3.56 3.80 -30.80
CA ASP A 361 -2.15 3.75 -31.21
C ASP A 361 -1.20 4.59 -30.36
N ASN A 362 -1.47 4.74 -29.05
CA ASN A 362 -0.64 5.58 -28.19
C ASN A 362 0.67 4.90 -27.77
N THR A 363 0.70 3.58 -27.58
CA THR A 363 1.94 2.84 -27.31
C THR A 363 2.67 2.54 -28.62
N LYS A 364 3.91 3.02 -28.74
CA LYS A 364 4.81 2.70 -29.86
C LYS A 364 5.90 1.71 -29.47
N GLU A 365 6.40 1.85 -28.26
CA GLU A 365 7.41 1.00 -27.68
C GLU A 365 7.22 0.93 -26.14
N THR A 366 7.59 -0.20 -25.56
CA THR A 366 7.60 -0.41 -24.12
C THR A 366 8.99 -0.80 -23.66
N TRP A 367 9.47 -0.11 -22.65
CA TRP A 367 10.74 -0.40 -21.99
C TRP A 367 10.50 -1.28 -20.78
N ILE A 368 11.29 -2.33 -20.63
CA ILE A 368 11.19 -3.25 -19.50
C ILE A 368 12.49 -3.24 -18.71
N TYR A 369 12.38 -3.05 -17.40
CA TYR A 369 13.47 -3.24 -16.46
C TYR A 369 13.25 -4.52 -15.67
N ASP A 370 14.16 -5.47 -15.80
CA ASP A 370 14.10 -6.72 -15.07
C ASP A 370 14.91 -6.62 -13.76
N MET A 371 14.18 -6.55 -12.63
CA MET A 371 14.77 -6.53 -11.30
C MET A 371 14.73 -7.93 -10.62
N ARG A 372 14.36 -8.97 -11.34
CA ARG A 372 14.21 -10.33 -10.80
C ARG A 372 15.49 -11.14 -10.84
N HIS A 373 16.17 -11.11 -11.99
CA HIS A 373 17.36 -11.91 -12.22
C HIS A 373 18.57 -11.33 -11.50
N GLN A 374 19.42 -12.21 -10.93
CA GLN A 374 20.68 -11.83 -10.28
C GLN A 374 20.54 -10.74 -9.21
N MET A 375 19.38 -10.64 -8.56
CA MET A 375 19.17 -9.77 -7.40
C MET A 375 19.27 -10.57 -6.12
N ARG A 376 19.66 -9.87 -5.05
CA ARG A 376 19.62 -10.46 -3.70
C ARG A 376 18.21 -10.90 -3.33
N SER A 377 18.09 -11.86 -2.44
CA SER A 377 16.79 -12.25 -1.89
C SER A 377 16.24 -11.16 -0.98
N PHE A 378 14.98 -10.78 -1.19
CA PHE A 378 14.25 -9.79 -0.39
C PHE A 378 13.35 -10.47 0.63
N GLY A 379 13.09 -9.80 1.73
CA GLY A 379 12.21 -10.26 2.81
C GLY A 379 12.43 -9.46 4.10
N LYS A 380 11.81 -9.88 5.19
CA LYS A 380 11.89 -9.19 6.50
C LYS A 380 13.33 -8.92 6.98
N ARG A 381 14.26 -9.86 6.75
CA ARG A 381 15.67 -9.74 7.18
C ARG A 381 16.52 -8.91 6.21
N ASN A 382 16.07 -8.76 5.01
CA ASN A 382 16.77 -8.08 3.93
C ASN A 382 15.75 -7.25 3.13
N PRO A 383 15.22 -6.16 3.71
CA PRO A 383 14.17 -5.38 3.09
C PRO A 383 14.66 -4.61 1.87
N LEU A 384 13.71 -4.21 1.03
CA LEU A 384 13.91 -3.29 -0.07
C LEU A 384 14.42 -1.94 0.45
N ASN A 385 15.35 -1.31 -0.26
CA ASN A 385 15.86 0.03 0.07
C ASN A 385 16.07 0.87 -1.19
N ASP A 386 16.30 2.19 -1.05
CA ASP A 386 16.41 3.13 -2.17
C ASP A 386 17.53 2.79 -3.16
N LYS A 387 18.63 2.20 -2.68
CA LYS A 387 19.77 1.81 -3.54
C LYS A 387 19.40 0.71 -4.53
N ASP A 388 18.40 -0.11 -4.22
CA ASP A 388 17.94 -1.18 -5.10
C ASP A 388 17.27 -0.61 -6.36
N PHE A 389 16.75 0.62 -6.32
CA PHE A 389 16.15 1.31 -7.46
C PHE A 389 17.07 2.28 -8.19
N ALA A 390 18.27 2.56 -7.69
CA ALA A 390 19.14 3.61 -8.18
C ALA A 390 19.47 3.45 -9.69
N GLU A 391 19.73 2.24 -10.18
CA GLU A 391 19.96 1.96 -11.59
C GLU A 391 18.69 2.20 -12.42
N PHE A 392 17.55 1.67 -11.98
CA PHE A 392 16.27 1.86 -12.64
C PHE A 392 15.91 3.34 -12.77
N GLU A 393 16.01 4.12 -11.70
CA GLU A 393 15.72 5.55 -11.70
C GLU A 393 16.58 6.31 -12.72
N LYS A 394 17.89 5.99 -12.77
CA LYS A 394 18.81 6.58 -13.75
C LYS A 394 18.42 6.24 -15.19
N LEU A 395 18.06 4.98 -15.47
CA LEU A 395 17.71 4.49 -16.80
C LEU A 395 16.30 4.92 -17.23
N PHE A 396 15.41 5.17 -16.28
CA PHE A 396 14.06 5.65 -16.53
C PHE A 396 14.07 7.03 -17.23
N CYS A 397 15.08 7.86 -16.99
CA CYS A 397 15.23 9.19 -17.58
C CYS A 397 13.94 10.02 -17.48
N VAL A 398 13.48 10.28 -16.25
CA VAL A 398 12.19 10.93 -15.97
C VAL A 398 12.05 12.27 -16.70
N ASP A 399 13.10 13.11 -16.71
CA ASP A 399 13.10 14.41 -17.38
C ASP A 399 12.94 14.31 -18.91
N ASN A 400 13.52 13.29 -19.53
CA ASN A 400 13.48 13.11 -20.97
C ASN A 400 13.65 11.65 -21.40
N ARG A 401 12.54 10.98 -21.59
CA ARG A 401 12.50 9.56 -21.99
C ARG A 401 13.12 9.27 -23.37
N SER A 402 13.28 10.28 -24.23
CA SER A 402 13.96 10.07 -25.52
C SER A 402 15.47 9.80 -25.41
N LYS A 403 16.05 10.07 -24.21
CA LYS A 403 17.46 9.79 -23.91
C LYS A 403 17.71 8.35 -23.46
N ARG A 404 16.68 7.54 -23.30
CA ARG A 404 16.80 6.14 -22.88
C ARG A 404 17.66 5.35 -23.85
N LYS A 405 18.51 4.50 -23.31
CA LYS A 405 19.34 3.57 -24.07
C LYS A 405 19.25 2.19 -23.43
N GLU A 406 19.18 1.17 -24.25
CA GLU A 406 19.23 -0.20 -23.77
C GLU A 406 20.56 -0.48 -23.06
N THR A 407 20.51 -1.24 -21.98
CA THR A 407 21.71 -1.82 -21.35
C THR A 407 21.93 -3.26 -21.81
N TRP A 408 20.90 -3.90 -22.33
CA TRP A 408 21.01 -5.26 -22.86
C TRP A 408 21.65 -5.25 -24.27
N ASP A 409 22.62 -6.13 -24.47
CA ASP A 409 23.21 -6.45 -25.76
C ASP A 409 23.60 -7.93 -25.75
N LYS A 410 23.17 -8.68 -26.76
CA LYS A 410 23.35 -10.13 -26.81
C LYS A 410 24.81 -10.58 -26.68
N GLU A 411 25.75 -9.81 -27.21
CA GLU A 411 27.16 -10.17 -27.23
C GLU A 411 27.97 -9.46 -26.15
N LYS A 412 27.66 -8.17 -25.89
CA LYS A 412 28.46 -7.30 -25.01
C LYS A 412 27.94 -7.25 -23.58
N ASN A 413 26.63 -7.34 -23.38
CA ASN A 413 26.01 -7.30 -22.07
C ASN A 413 24.72 -8.13 -22.04
N PRO A 414 24.79 -9.46 -22.08
CA PRO A 414 23.63 -10.35 -22.06
C PRO A 414 22.81 -10.23 -20.76
N ASN A 415 23.42 -9.74 -19.68
CA ASN A 415 22.81 -9.51 -18.37
C ASN A 415 22.28 -8.08 -18.17
N GLY A 416 22.22 -7.27 -19.25
CA GLY A 416 21.65 -5.94 -19.20
C GLY A 416 20.16 -5.96 -18.86
N ARG A 417 19.77 -5.24 -17.81
CA ARG A 417 18.40 -5.29 -17.23
C ARG A 417 17.38 -4.44 -17.95
N TRP A 418 17.80 -3.52 -18.83
CA TRP A 418 16.95 -2.54 -19.48
C TRP A 418 16.88 -2.78 -20.98
N ARG A 419 15.69 -3.09 -21.47
CA ARG A 419 15.46 -3.44 -22.87
C ARG A 419 14.15 -2.86 -23.39
N LYS A 420 14.15 -2.50 -24.66
CA LYS A 420 13.01 -1.95 -25.41
C LYS A 420 12.35 -3.02 -26.29
N PHE A 421 11.03 -2.96 -26.38
CA PHE A 421 10.21 -3.77 -27.28
C PHE A 421 9.26 -2.88 -28.04
N THR A 422 9.22 -3.02 -29.36
CA THR A 422 8.27 -2.28 -30.21
C THR A 422 6.87 -2.83 -30.06
N ILE A 423 5.86 -2.01 -30.37
CA ILE A 423 4.46 -2.46 -30.35
C ILE A 423 4.22 -3.66 -31.28
N ASP A 424 4.88 -3.70 -32.45
CA ASP A 424 4.74 -4.83 -33.39
C ASP A 424 5.31 -6.13 -32.81
N GLU A 425 6.40 -6.08 -32.06
CA GLU A 425 6.94 -7.25 -31.36
C GLU A 425 5.97 -7.73 -30.29
N ILE A 426 5.38 -6.81 -29.51
CA ILE A 426 4.42 -7.11 -28.45
C ILE A 426 3.15 -7.75 -29.05
N LEU A 427 2.59 -7.18 -30.10
CA LEU A 427 1.35 -7.66 -30.74
C LEU A 427 1.50 -9.03 -31.41
N LYS A 428 2.72 -9.42 -31.81
CA LYS A 428 3.02 -10.75 -32.37
C LYS A 428 3.12 -11.85 -31.31
N ARG A 429 3.24 -11.47 -30.04
CA ARG A 429 3.31 -12.46 -28.95
C ARG A 429 1.96 -13.12 -28.69
N PRO A 430 1.93 -14.40 -28.29
CA PRO A 430 0.69 -15.06 -27.88
C PRO A 430 -0.05 -14.21 -26.84
N ASN A 431 -1.35 -14.03 -27.02
CA ASN A 431 -2.23 -13.24 -26.14
C ASN A 431 -1.74 -11.80 -25.90
N THR A 432 -0.96 -11.21 -26.79
CA THR A 432 -0.33 -9.88 -26.57
C THR A 432 0.36 -9.83 -25.20
N SER A 433 1.12 -10.86 -24.88
CA SER A 433 1.76 -10.99 -23.57
C SER A 433 2.85 -9.94 -23.36
N LEU A 434 2.76 -9.24 -22.22
CA LEU A 434 3.75 -8.29 -21.72
C LEU A 434 4.72 -8.93 -20.72
N ASP A 435 4.53 -10.21 -20.39
CA ASP A 435 5.47 -10.98 -19.58
C ASP A 435 6.66 -11.41 -20.45
N ILE A 436 7.65 -10.54 -20.53
CA ILE A 436 8.82 -10.69 -21.38
C ILE A 436 10.06 -10.85 -20.51
N SER A 437 10.76 -11.96 -20.68
CA SER A 437 12.09 -12.20 -20.13
C SER A 437 13.07 -12.43 -21.27
N TRP A 438 14.28 -11.94 -21.13
CA TRP A 438 15.39 -12.12 -22.10
C TRP A 438 16.69 -12.48 -21.41
N MET A 439 16.75 -12.34 -20.10
CA MET A 439 17.89 -12.77 -19.32
C MET A 439 17.77 -14.27 -19.15
N ASN A 440 18.81 -14.98 -19.50
CA ASN A 440 18.92 -16.36 -19.11
C ASN A 440 19.06 -16.36 -17.58
N ASP A 441 18.17 -17.05 -16.90
CA ASP A 441 18.61 -17.68 -15.68
C ASP A 441 19.89 -18.42 -16.11
N GLU A 442 21.06 -18.11 -15.55
CA GLU A 442 22.03 -19.18 -15.42
C GLU A 442 21.18 -20.28 -14.77
N GLU A 443 20.78 -21.25 -15.55
CA GLU A 443 20.35 -22.50 -14.97
C GLU A 443 21.45 -22.74 -13.97
N GLU A 444 21.15 -22.63 -12.66
CA GLU A 444 21.85 -23.46 -11.73
C GLU A 444 21.67 -24.83 -12.36
N HIS A 445 22.64 -25.21 -13.18
CA HIS A 445 22.72 -26.57 -13.65
C HIS A 445 22.77 -27.33 -12.35
N ASP A 446 21.63 -27.87 -11.99
CA ASP A 446 21.54 -28.80 -10.90
C ASP A 446 22.32 -30.00 -11.42
N ASP A 447 23.65 -29.96 -11.20
CA ASP A 447 24.58 -31.00 -11.63
C ASP A 447 24.27 -32.32 -10.92
N ARG A 448 23.28 -32.32 -10.04
CA ARG A 448 22.77 -33.51 -9.38
C ARG A 448 22.08 -34.41 -10.38
N SER A 449 22.43 -35.66 -10.38
CA SER A 449 21.73 -36.68 -11.14
C SER A 449 20.27 -36.79 -10.67
N LEU A 450 19.37 -37.22 -11.56
CA LEU A 450 17.98 -37.53 -11.20
C LEU A 450 17.87 -38.43 -9.96
N LYS A 451 18.86 -39.29 -9.75
CA LYS A 451 18.92 -40.18 -8.59
C LYS A 451 19.21 -39.38 -7.31
N GLU A 452 20.16 -38.47 -7.32
CA GLU A 452 20.47 -37.59 -6.16
C GLU A 452 19.30 -36.71 -5.79
N ILE A 453 18.58 -36.16 -6.77
CA ILE A 453 17.36 -35.36 -6.53
C ILE A 453 16.27 -36.24 -5.90
N LEU A 454 16.06 -37.45 -6.40
CA LEU A 454 15.08 -38.38 -5.84
C LEU A 454 15.45 -38.83 -4.42
N ASP A 455 16.73 -39.09 -4.16
CA ASP A 455 17.23 -39.46 -2.84
C ASP A 455 17.00 -38.30 -1.83
N GLU A 456 17.31 -37.04 -2.20
CA GLU A 456 17.06 -35.87 -1.35
C GLU A 456 15.55 -35.63 -1.13
N MET A 457 14.70 -35.83 -2.15
CA MET A 457 13.25 -35.75 -1.99
C MET A 457 12.71 -36.82 -1.03
N ASN A 458 13.26 -38.04 -1.08
CA ASN A 458 12.90 -39.11 -0.16
C ASN A 458 13.33 -38.79 1.27
N ASP A 459 14.52 -38.26 1.48
CA ASP A 459 15.03 -37.87 2.79
C ASP A 459 14.19 -36.74 3.41
N LYS A 460 13.85 -35.70 2.65
CA LYS A 460 12.95 -34.63 3.08
C LYS A 460 11.55 -35.14 3.39
N SER A 461 11.02 -36.03 2.57
CA SER A 461 9.72 -36.67 2.78
C SER A 461 9.69 -37.54 4.04
N LYS A 462 10.82 -38.20 4.36
CA LYS A 462 10.97 -38.96 5.60
C LYS A 462 11.02 -38.04 6.81
N ALA A 463 11.81 -36.94 6.76
CA ALA A 463 11.90 -35.95 7.83
C ALA A 463 10.53 -35.31 8.15
N ILE A 464 9.72 -35.03 7.13
CA ILE A 464 8.35 -34.52 7.30
C ILE A 464 7.47 -35.57 8.00
N ARG A 465 7.55 -36.84 7.60
CA ARG A 465 6.78 -37.92 8.26
C ARG A 465 7.18 -38.11 9.70
N ASP A 466 8.48 -38.08 10.00
CA ASP A 466 9.01 -38.22 11.34
C ASP A 466 8.55 -37.04 12.24
N ALA A 467 8.58 -35.80 11.73
CA ALA A 467 8.07 -34.63 12.45
C ALA A 467 6.55 -34.68 12.69
N ILE A 468 5.77 -35.19 11.74
CA ILE A 468 4.32 -35.41 11.93
C ILE A 468 4.08 -36.49 12.99
N ALA A 469 4.88 -37.57 13.01
CA ALA A 469 4.76 -38.63 14.02
C ALA A 469 5.11 -38.08 15.43
N GLU A 470 6.12 -37.25 15.56
CA GLU A 470 6.46 -36.58 16.83
C GLU A 470 5.34 -35.65 17.32
N LEU A 471 4.74 -34.87 16.40
CA LEU A 471 3.61 -34.00 16.72
C LEU A 471 2.37 -34.79 17.17
N ASN A 472 2.06 -35.90 16.48
CA ASN A 472 0.93 -36.76 16.90
C ASN A 472 1.19 -37.37 18.27
N LYS A 473 2.41 -37.83 18.55
CA LYS A 473 2.79 -38.37 19.87
C LYS A 473 2.72 -37.31 20.98
N ALA A 474 3.05 -36.05 20.67
CA ALA A 474 2.91 -34.94 21.60
C ALA A 474 1.44 -34.60 21.87
N LEU A 475 0.56 -34.73 20.86
CA LEU A 475 -0.88 -34.51 21.00
C LEU A 475 -1.55 -35.65 21.83
N GLU A 476 -1.17 -36.91 21.58
CA GLU A 476 -1.66 -38.06 22.38
C GLU A 476 -1.24 -37.95 23.86
N GLY A 477 -0.10 -37.31 24.16
CA GLY A 477 0.33 -37.08 25.56
C GLY A 477 -0.42 -35.94 26.28
N ILE A 478 -1.20 -35.14 25.57
CA ILE A 478 -2.01 -34.05 26.14
C ILE A 478 -3.42 -34.57 26.50
N ASP A 479 -3.94 -35.56 25.76
CA ASP A 479 -5.26 -36.16 26.00
C ASP A 479 -5.29 -37.15 27.19
N ASP A 480 -4.11 -37.53 27.74
CA ASP A 480 -4.00 -38.43 28.90
C ASP A 480 -3.85 -37.70 30.27
N GLU A 481 -3.86 -36.36 30.31
CA GLU A 481 -3.75 -35.54 31.54
C GLU A 481 -5.05 -34.82 31.96
N ASP A 482 -6.24 -35.15 31.37
CA ASP A 482 -7.54 -34.63 31.82
C ASP A 482 -8.38 -35.67 32.59
#